data_bba3ac03305b6b4efe8aaeb2fd6bf981
#
_entry.id   bba3ac03305b6b4efe8aaeb2fd6bf981
#
_cell.length_a   1.000
_cell.length_b   1.000
_cell.length_c   1.000
_cell.angle_alpha   90.00
_cell.angle_beta   90.00
_cell.angle_gamma   90.00
#
_symmetry.space_group_name_H-M   'P 1'
#
loop_
_entity.id
_entity.type
_entity.pdbx_description
1 polymer ?
#
loop_
_entity_poly.entity_id
_entity_poly.type
_entity_poly.pdbx_seq_one_letter_code
_entity_poly.pdbx_strand_id
1 'polypeptide(L)'
;MSRSRLVPREAIVIRRYAEIEAVVERFFVGDDPRALMILGRPGIGKDEICQKHMKKHPGLAVDPPLSGLSKPMATYKAVYDNLHRLVVLTDAEGLWATSNGKELVRQLTEQKLEKWMSWPTTCRQLDGYPQAFRTMSRAAFILNRWIYNPSDPFYEKIIDRVNLYALDPTPYEIHAYVAEWFWDQAVFDFVGQHLHHAVNLSCRAYNNAAGWKAAGEPWHRYFLARYTDEDPKWTVQQAENDPSLESTEAKVTVFKAATGLSRKTYFNYRNELAYAGQLEIVRPPRIEVRGTLPVRNLDRKSLIEAAAHERLPSAPKEEQ
;
A
#
# COMPACT_ATOMS: atom_id res chain seq x y z
N MET A 1 14.73 1.75 -15.19
CA MET A 1 14.94 0.76 -14.11
C MET A 1 13.62 0.47 -13.44
N SER A 2 13.14 -0.76 -13.51
CA SER A 2 11.83 -1.16 -12.98
C SER A 2 11.71 -0.91 -11.48
N ARG A 3 10.68 -0.15 -11.06
CA ARG A 3 10.38 0.18 -9.65
C ARG A 3 10.00 -1.04 -8.80
N SER A 4 9.75 -2.20 -9.40
CA SER A 4 9.35 -3.44 -8.72
C SER A 4 10.39 -4.02 -7.75
N ARG A 5 11.63 -3.52 -7.75
CA ARG A 5 12.72 -4.02 -6.88
C ARG A 5 12.77 -3.42 -5.48
N LEU A 6 11.89 -2.48 -5.16
CA LEU A 6 11.92 -1.77 -3.87
C LEU A 6 10.88 -2.29 -2.85
N VAL A 7 10.03 -3.23 -3.24
CA VAL A 7 9.01 -3.81 -2.37
C VAL A 7 9.36 -5.26 -2.12
N PRO A 8 9.42 -5.73 -0.86
CA PRO A 8 9.60 -7.14 -0.54
C PRO A 8 8.52 -7.99 -1.21
N ARG A 9 8.90 -9.19 -1.66
CA ARG A 9 7.98 -10.13 -2.31
C ARG A 9 6.81 -10.53 -1.40
N GLU A 10 7.05 -10.53 -0.11
CA GLU A 10 6.12 -10.91 0.95
C GLU A 10 5.14 -9.78 1.31
N ALA A 11 5.37 -8.56 0.82
CA ALA A 11 4.49 -7.44 1.10
C ALA A 11 3.16 -7.58 0.37
N ILE A 12 2.07 -7.39 1.10
CA ILE A 12 0.73 -7.31 0.52
C ILE A 12 0.59 -5.93 -0.14
N VAL A 13 0.46 -5.91 -1.47
CA VAL A 13 0.28 -4.68 -2.23
C VAL A 13 -1.17 -4.21 -2.11
N ILE A 14 -1.34 -2.99 -1.61
CA ILE A 14 -2.63 -2.31 -1.48
C ILE A 14 -2.65 -1.13 -2.45
N ARG A 15 -3.72 -1.00 -3.23
CA ARG A 15 -3.90 0.07 -4.21
C ARG A 15 -5.02 1.04 -3.85
N ARG A 16 -5.87 0.71 -2.88
CA ARG A 16 -7.00 1.54 -2.44
C ARG A 16 -6.78 2.12 -1.06
N TYR A 17 -7.10 3.39 -0.88
CA TYR A 17 -6.98 4.03 0.43
C TYR A 17 -7.92 3.42 1.47
N ALA A 18 -9.14 3.06 1.08
CA ALA A 18 -10.08 2.40 1.98
C ALA A 18 -9.54 1.08 2.56
N GLU A 19 -8.76 0.31 1.79
CA GLU A 19 -8.17 -0.94 2.24
C GLU A 19 -7.06 -0.69 3.27
N ILE A 20 -6.16 0.27 3.02
CA ILE A 20 -5.09 0.58 3.97
C ILE A 20 -5.65 1.26 5.23
N GLU A 21 -6.68 2.09 5.13
CA GLU A 21 -7.38 2.65 6.29
C GLU A 21 -7.98 1.54 7.16
N ALA A 22 -8.61 0.52 6.56
CA ALA A 22 -9.14 -0.63 7.28
C ALA A 22 -8.04 -1.46 7.96
N VAL A 23 -6.86 -1.58 7.35
CA VAL A 23 -5.68 -2.23 7.96
C VAL A 23 -5.21 -1.43 9.17
N VAL A 24 -5.06 -0.12 9.04
CA VAL A 24 -4.61 0.75 10.13
C VAL A 24 -5.62 0.75 11.27
N GLU A 25 -6.93 0.84 10.98
CA GLU A 25 -7.97 0.74 12.00
C GLU A 25 -7.87 -0.57 12.80
N ARG A 26 -7.77 -1.71 12.11
CA ARG A 26 -7.61 -3.02 12.79
C ARG A 26 -6.35 -3.08 13.64
N PHE A 27 -5.26 -2.46 13.21
CA PHE A 27 -4.05 -2.38 14.00
C PHE A 27 -4.25 -1.56 15.27
N PHE A 28 -4.99 -0.45 15.20
CA PHE A 28 -5.25 0.41 16.36
C PHE A 28 -6.15 -0.27 17.39
N VAL A 29 -7.25 -0.88 16.97
CA VAL A 29 -8.26 -1.43 17.88
C VAL A 29 -8.12 -2.92 18.19
N GLY A 30 -7.33 -3.65 17.41
CA GLY A 30 -7.14 -5.09 17.56
C GLY A 30 -6.05 -5.46 18.54
N ASP A 31 -5.94 -6.76 18.84
CA ASP A 31 -4.99 -7.34 19.80
C ASP A 31 -3.83 -8.09 19.14
N ASP A 32 -3.68 -8.00 17.80
CA ASP A 32 -2.58 -8.66 17.09
C ASP A 32 -1.23 -8.10 17.59
N PRO A 33 -0.36 -8.94 18.20
CA PRO A 33 0.92 -8.48 18.74
C PRO A 33 1.94 -8.11 17.66
N ARG A 34 1.68 -8.47 16.39
CA ARG A 34 2.58 -8.16 15.28
C ARG A 34 2.63 -6.66 15.03
N ALA A 35 3.83 -6.19 14.73
CA ALA A 35 4.00 -4.81 14.30
C ALA A 35 3.39 -4.59 12.92
N LEU A 36 2.89 -3.38 12.67
CA LEU A 36 2.43 -2.94 11.36
C LEU A 36 3.61 -2.29 10.61
N MET A 37 3.75 -2.59 9.33
CA MET A 37 4.75 -1.93 8.48
C MET A 37 4.11 -1.51 7.16
N ILE A 38 4.14 -0.21 6.86
CA ILE A 38 3.57 0.37 5.64
C ILE A 38 4.68 0.99 4.81
N LEU A 39 4.92 0.40 3.66
CA LEU A 39 5.84 0.91 2.64
C LEU A 39 5.06 1.72 1.60
N GLY A 40 5.71 2.70 0.99
CA GLY A 40 5.10 3.41 -0.14
C GLY A 40 5.86 4.68 -0.47
N ARG A 41 5.65 5.21 -1.66
CA ARG A 41 6.31 6.44 -2.12
C ARG A 41 6.08 7.60 -1.15
N PRO A 42 7.02 8.56 -1.05
CA PRO A 42 6.80 9.78 -0.28
C PRO A 42 5.58 10.56 -0.80
N GLY A 43 4.83 11.16 0.12
CA GLY A 43 3.74 12.07 -0.22
C GLY A 43 2.44 11.43 -0.68
N ILE A 44 2.25 10.11 -0.52
CA ILE A 44 0.98 9.43 -0.84
C ILE A 44 0.03 9.33 0.37
N GLY A 45 0.25 10.08 1.44
CA GLY A 45 -0.69 10.15 2.57
C GLY A 45 -0.53 9.09 3.66
N LYS A 46 0.54 8.26 3.66
CA LYS A 46 0.74 7.22 4.68
C LYS A 46 0.69 7.75 6.11
N ASP A 47 1.41 8.84 6.36
CA ASP A 47 1.48 9.47 7.69
C ASP A 47 0.12 10.06 8.08
N GLU A 48 -0.56 10.69 7.13
CA GLU A 48 -1.89 11.29 7.33
C GLU A 48 -2.93 10.23 7.74
N ILE A 49 -2.88 9.05 7.10
CA ILE A 49 -3.77 7.93 7.46
C ILE A 49 -3.54 7.52 8.91
N CYS A 50 -2.29 7.33 9.33
CA CYS A 50 -1.98 6.98 10.71
C CYS A 50 -2.41 8.09 11.69
N GLN A 51 -2.14 9.36 11.37
CA GLN A 51 -2.54 10.49 12.21
C GLN A 51 -4.07 10.62 12.32
N LYS A 52 -4.82 10.37 11.23
CA LYS A 52 -6.29 10.32 11.24
C LYS A 52 -6.80 9.30 12.29
N HIS A 53 -6.20 8.09 12.31
CA HIS A 53 -6.57 7.06 13.27
C HIS A 53 -6.09 7.36 14.70
N MET A 54 -4.94 8.00 14.87
CA MET A 54 -4.51 8.49 16.20
C MET A 54 -5.50 9.50 16.77
N LYS A 55 -5.99 10.44 15.95
CA LYS A 55 -7.02 11.40 16.36
C LYS A 55 -8.36 10.75 16.65
N LYS A 56 -8.72 9.70 15.91
CA LYS A 56 -9.94 8.92 16.12
C LYS A 56 -9.91 8.12 17.44
N HIS A 57 -8.72 7.67 17.84
CA HIS A 57 -8.51 6.85 19.03
C HIS A 57 -7.53 7.53 20.02
N PRO A 58 -7.91 8.65 20.64
CA PRO A 58 -7.03 9.40 21.52
C PRO A 58 -6.61 8.54 22.71
N GLY A 59 -5.33 8.60 23.03
CA GLY A 59 -4.75 7.85 24.15
C GLY A 59 -4.27 6.43 23.83
N LEU A 60 -4.67 5.83 22.69
CA LEU A 60 -4.14 4.53 22.28
C LEU A 60 -2.71 4.61 21.75
N ALA A 61 -2.35 5.69 21.09
CA ALA A 61 -1.01 5.89 20.54
C ALA A 61 -0.27 7.05 21.19
N VAL A 62 1.05 7.05 21.03
CA VAL A 62 1.92 8.18 21.39
C VAL A 62 1.67 9.30 20.38
N ASP A 63 1.27 10.47 20.88
CA ASP A 63 1.00 11.65 20.07
C ASP A 63 1.92 12.81 20.54
N PRO A 64 2.67 13.45 19.64
CA PRO A 64 2.74 13.19 18.18
C PRO A 64 3.47 11.88 17.83
N PRO A 65 3.34 11.39 16.56
CA PRO A 65 4.13 10.27 16.07
C PRO A 65 5.63 10.53 16.23
N LEU A 66 6.40 9.47 16.47
CA LEU A 66 7.85 9.59 16.61
C LEU A 66 8.49 9.81 15.23
N SER A 67 8.42 11.03 14.69
CA SER A 67 9.01 11.40 13.40
C SER A 67 10.43 11.93 13.57
N GLY A 68 11.31 11.62 12.61
CA GLY A 68 12.69 12.08 12.61
C GLY A 68 13.56 11.50 13.75
N LEU A 69 13.03 10.60 14.56
CA LEU A 69 13.77 9.87 15.59
C LEU A 69 14.56 8.70 14.96
N SER A 70 15.43 9.03 14.01
CA SER A 70 16.36 8.05 13.47
C SER A 70 17.42 7.60 14.49
N LYS A 71 17.40 8.17 15.70
CA LYS A 71 18.31 7.80 16.78
C LYS A 71 17.69 6.69 17.64
N PRO A 72 18.24 5.48 17.61
CA PRO A 72 17.68 4.32 18.33
C PRO A 72 17.46 4.57 19.82
N MET A 73 18.36 5.32 20.48
CA MET A 73 18.26 5.69 21.90
C MET A 73 17.01 6.52 22.21
N ALA A 74 16.68 7.48 21.35
CA ALA A 74 15.50 8.31 21.55
C ALA A 74 14.22 7.47 21.40
N THR A 75 14.19 6.54 20.44
CA THR A 75 13.08 5.59 20.30
C THR A 75 12.94 4.68 21.51
N TYR A 76 14.07 4.17 22.04
CA TYR A 76 14.07 3.34 23.26
C TYR A 76 13.44 4.07 24.44
N LYS A 77 13.84 5.32 24.69
CA LYS A 77 13.29 6.17 25.75
C LYS A 77 11.80 6.43 25.55
N ALA A 78 11.40 6.78 24.32
CA ALA A 78 10.00 7.05 24.02
C ALA A 78 9.10 5.81 24.23
N VAL A 79 9.60 4.59 23.95
CA VAL A 79 8.88 3.35 24.27
C VAL A 79 8.78 3.15 25.78
N TYR A 80 9.83 3.45 26.54
CA TYR A 80 9.80 3.37 28.01
C TYR A 80 8.77 4.35 28.61
N ASP A 81 8.75 5.57 28.13
CA ASP A 81 7.78 6.59 28.59
C ASP A 81 6.32 6.24 28.24
N ASN A 82 6.11 5.24 27.38
CA ASN A 82 4.80 4.87 26.84
C ASN A 82 4.57 3.34 26.79
N LEU A 83 4.78 2.66 27.90
CA LEU A 83 4.83 1.19 28.03
C LEU A 83 3.60 0.42 27.50
N HIS A 84 2.44 1.09 27.38
CA HIS A 84 1.16 0.46 27.00
C HIS A 84 0.51 1.09 25.77
N ARG A 85 1.20 2.03 25.11
CA ARG A 85 0.67 2.75 23.96
C ARG A 85 1.24 2.21 22.65
N LEU A 86 0.49 2.40 21.58
CA LEU A 86 1.00 2.20 20.23
C LEU A 86 2.07 3.24 19.91
N VAL A 87 3.16 2.81 19.31
CA VAL A 87 4.26 3.68 18.89
C VAL A 87 4.27 3.76 17.38
N VAL A 88 3.91 4.90 16.81
CA VAL A 88 3.95 5.15 15.36
C VAL A 88 5.29 5.82 15.03
N LEU A 89 6.09 5.16 14.20
CA LEU A 89 7.41 5.62 13.77
C LEU A 89 7.35 5.99 12.29
N THR A 90 7.49 7.27 11.99
CA THR A 90 7.55 7.79 10.63
C THR A 90 8.98 8.09 10.22
N ASP A 91 9.31 7.89 8.94
CA ASP A 91 10.66 8.06 8.40
C ASP A 91 11.72 7.26 9.21
N ALA A 92 11.35 6.04 9.61
CA ALA A 92 12.15 5.21 10.52
C ALA A 92 13.33 4.50 9.83
N GLU A 93 13.63 4.80 8.57
CA GLU A 93 14.71 4.17 7.80
C GLU A 93 16.07 4.26 8.49
N GLY A 94 16.30 5.32 9.26
CA GLY A 94 17.53 5.51 10.02
C GLY A 94 17.77 4.46 11.10
N LEU A 95 16.73 3.83 11.63
CA LEU A 95 16.86 2.74 12.61
C LEU A 95 17.54 1.50 12.01
N TRP A 96 17.31 1.26 10.72
CA TRP A 96 17.85 0.10 10.00
C TRP A 96 19.34 0.24 9.66
N ALA A 97 19.88 1.44 9.76
CA ALA A 97 21.26 1.75 9.38
C ALA A 97 22.30 1.34 10.45
N THR A 98 21.87 1.11 11.69
CA THR A 98 22.77 0.82 12.81
C THR A 98 22.44 -0.50 13.47
N SER A 99 23.46 -1.17 14.06
CA SER A 99 23.27 -2.43 14.81
C SER A 99 22.30 -2.26 15.97
N ASN A 100 22.44 -1.18 16.73
CA ASN A 100 21.54 -0.89 17.85
C ASN A 100 20.11 -0.61 17.40
N GLY A 101 19.92 0.06 16.26
CA GLY A 101 18.61 0.30 15.68
C GLY A 101 17.96 -0.98 15.18
N LYS A 102 18.72 -1.87 14.51
CA LYS A 102 18.25 -3.19 14.12
C LYS A 102 17.81 -4.03 15.31
N GLU A 103 18.60 -4.01 16.39
CA GLU A 103 18.25 -4.74 17.61
C GLU A 103 16.97 -4.18 18.23
N LEU A 104 16.81 -2.86 18.29
CA LEU A 104 15.59 -2.21 18.78
C LEU A 104 14.36 -2.61 17.93
N VAL A 105 14.48 -2.57 16.60
CA VAL A 105 13.41 -3.02 15.70
C VAL A 105 13.08 -4.49 15.95
N ARG A 106 14.09 -5.37 16.11
CA ARG A 106 13.89 -6.78 16.41
C ARG A 106 13.08 -6.99 17.70
N GLN A 107 13.37 -6.23 18.75
CA GLN A 107 12.65 -6.28 20.03
C GLN A 107 11.22 -5.75 19.89
N LEU A 108 11.02 -4.63 19.20
CA LEU A 108 9.69 -4.05 18.97
C LEU A 108 8.78 -4.92 18.11
N THR A 109 9.36 -5.72 17.20
CA THR A 109 8.61 -6.62 16.32
C THR A 109 8.42 -8.03 16.90
N GLU A 110 8.85 -8.29 18.14
CA GLU A 110 8.62 -9.58 18.79
C GLU A 110 7.12 -9.88 18.88
N GLN A 111 6.73 -11.11 18.50
CA GLN A 111 5.31 -11.52 18.43
C GLN A 111 4.80 -11.98 19.81
N LYS A 112 4.95 -11.11 20.80
CA LYS A 112 4.44 -11.32 22.17
C LYS A 112 3.65 -10.08 22.60
N LEU A 113 2.62 -10.27 23.41
CA LEU A 113 1.90 -9.16 24.02
C LEU A 113 2.84 -8.35 24.92
N GLU A 114 3.56 -9.00 25.82
CA GLU A 114 4.59 -8.38 26.65
C GLU A 114 5.97 -8.69 26.07
N LYS A 115 6.73 -7.63 25.76
CA LYS A 115 8.05 -7.70 25.14
C LYS A 115 9.13 -7.24 26.11
N TRP A 116 10.29 -7.85 26.00
CA TRP A 116 11.47 -7.43 26.74
C TRP A 116 12.30 -6.48 25.89
N MET A 117 12.43 -5.26 26.34
CA MET A 117 13.28 -4.24 25.74
C MET A 117 14.57 -4.13 26.52
N SER A 118 15.70 -4.12 25.84
CA SER A 118 17.01 -4.00 26.50
C SER A 118 17.96 -3.09 25.72
N TRP A 119 18.71 -2.29 26.45
CA TRP A 119 19.72 -1.40 25.91
C TRP A 119 20.95 -1.44 26.82
N PRO A 120 21.76 -2.52 26.76
CA PRO A 120 22.96 -2.64 27.59
C PRO A 120 24.00 -1.60 27.15
N THR A 121 24.26 -0.62 28.01
CA THR A 121 25.20 0.47 27.71
C THR A 121 25.77 1.05 29.00
N THR A 122 26.99 1.54 28.93
CA THR A 122 27.62 2.38 29.99
C THR A 122 27.49 3.87 29.68
N CYS A 123 26.76 4.23 28.62
CA CYS A 123 26.62 5.61 28.20
C CYS A 123 25.74 6.40 29.14
N ARG A 124 26.24 7.56 29.63
CA ARG A 124 25.51 8.49 30.51
C ARG A 124 24.21 9.03 29.86
N GLN A 125 24.08 8.96 28.54
CA GLN A 125 22.83 9.37 27.83
C GLN A 125 21.60 8.55 28.24
N LEU A 126 21.77 7.39 28.89
CA LEU A 126 20.68 6.58 29.44
C LEU A 126 20.33 6.95 30.89
N ASP A 127 21.01 7.95 31.51
CA ASP A 127 20.74 8.35 32.91
C ASP A 127 19.24 8.63 33.08
N GLY A 128 18.67 8.06 34.14
CA GLY A 128 17.25 8.13 34.45
C GLY A 128 16.36 7.09 33.75
N TYR A 129 16.91 6.27 32.87
CA TYR A 129 16.20 5.19 32.20
C TYR A 129 16.81 3.82 32.53
N PRO A 130 15.99 2.77 32.69
CA PRO A 130 16.53 1.44 32.94
C PRO A 130 17.21 0.89 31.70
N GLN A 131 18.21 0.01 31.90
CA GLN A 131 18.86 -0.70 30.80
C GLN A 131 17.98 -1.82 30.21
N ALA A 132 16.92 -2.20 30.89
CA ALA A 132 15.94 -3.16 30.42
C ALA A 132 14.59 -2.95 31.09
N PHE A 133 13.52 -3.19 30.35
CA PHE A 133 12.14 -3.10 30.84
C PHE A 133 11.20 -3.99 30.03
N ARG A 134 10.02 -4.18 30.55
CA ARG A 134 8.92 -4.85 29.83
C ARG A 134 7.93 -3.82 29.29
N THR A 135 7.42 -4.08 28.11
CA THR A 135 6.43 -3.22 27.45
C THR A 135 5.39 -4.03 26.71
N MET A 136 4.16 -3.52 26.69
CA MET A 136 3.08 -4.02 25.84
C MET A 136 2.90 -3.17 24.58
N SER A 137 3.79 -2.20 24.34
CA SER A 137 3.71 -1.32 23.18
C SER A 137 3.79 -2.12 21.87
N ARG A 138 2.89 -1.81 20.96
CA ARG A 138 2.95 -2.27 19.58
C ARG A 138 3.49 -1.15 18.70
N ALA A 139 4.20 -1.50 17.65
CA ALA A 139 4.85 -0.52 16.77
C ALA A 139 4.25 -0.54 15.36
N ALA A 140 4.01 0.66 14.81
CA ALA A 140 3.76 0.87 13.39
C ALA A 140 4.94 1.60 12.77
N PHE A 141 5.49 1.06 11.69
CA PHE A 141 6.60 1.64 10.94
C PHE A 141 6.09 2.14 9.60
N ILE A 142 6.23 3.44 9.36
CA ILE A 142 5.87 4.09 8.10
C ILE A 142 7.16 4.40 7.37
N LEU A 143 7.34 3.74 6.20
CA LEU A 143 8.59 3.77 5.46
C LEU A 143 8.37 4.27 4.04
N ASN A 144 9.32 5.03 3.51
CA ASN A 144 9.29 5.50 2.13
C ASN A 144 9.94 4.50 1.18
N ARG A 145 10.81 3.65 1.69
CA ARG A 145 11.51 2.60 0.93
C ARG A 145 11.88 1.44 1.83
N TRP A 146 11.95 0.27 1.24
CA TRP A 146 12.54 -0.88 1.89
C TRP A 146 14.04 -0.92 1.61
N ILE A 147 14.82 -0.96 2.67
CA ILE A 147 16.28 -1.12 2.56
C ILE A 147 16.54 -2.62 2.71
N TYR A 148 16.53 -3.33 1.59
CA TYR A 148 16.78 -4.76 1.55
C TYR A 148 18.26 -5.05 1.29
N ASN A 149 18.86 -5.84 2.15
CA ASN A 149 20.16 -6.46 1.93
C ASN A 149 20.01 -7.98 2.02
N PRO A 150 20.05 -8.69 0.88
CA PRO A 150 19.87 -10.15 0.86
C PRO A 150 20.91 -10.93 1.70
N SER A 151 22.06 -10.30 1.96
CA SER A 151 23.15 -10.90 2.76
C SER A 151 22.95 -10.72 4.27
N ASP A 152 21.94 -9.94 4.69
CA ASP A 152 21.69 -9.66 6.10
C ASP A 152 20.46 -10.44 6.59
N PRO A 153 20.63 -11.52 7.37
CA PRO A 153 19.53 -12.34 7.87
C PRO A 153 18.57 -11.59 8.80
N PHE A 154 18.86 -10.34 9.16
CA PHE A 154 17.98 -9.49 9.92
C PHE A 154 16.66 -9.24 9.18
N TYR A 155 16.72 -9.00 7.88
CA TYR A 155 15.52 -8.65 7.10
C TYR A 155 14.52 -9.81 7.00
N GLU A 156 14.99 -11.03 6.79
CA GLU A 156 14.15 -12.23 6.79
C GLU A 156 13.40 -12.39 8.12
N LYS A 157 14.14 -12.24 9.24
CA LYS A 157 13.54 -12.32 10.58
C LYS A 157 12.50 -11.25 10.86
N ILE A 158 12.63 -10.06 10.27
CA ILE A 158 11.65 -8.99 10.47
C ILE A 158 10.42 -9.22 9.61
N ILE A 159 10.56 -9.64 8.35
CA ILE A 159 9.43 -9.92 7.45
C ILE A 159 8.45 -10.91 8.09
N ASP A 160 8.96 -11.97 8.71
CA ASP A 160 8.11 -12.98 9.37
C ASP A 160 7.36 -12.44 10.61
N ARG A 161 7.79 -11.31 11.16
CA ARG A 161 7.29 -10.76 12.44
C ARG A 161 6.35 -9.59 12.29
N VAL A 162 6.15 -9.10 11.09
CA VAL A 162 5.37 -7.90 10.84
C VAL A 162 4.21 -8.17 9.88
N ASN A 163 3.16 -7.39 10.01
CA ASN A 163 2.16 -7.26 8.98
C ASN A 163 2.66 -6.24 7.96
N LEU A 164 3.20 -6.71 6.84
CA LEU A 164 3.89 -5.89 5.85
C LEU A 164 2.97 -5.56 4.68
N TYR A 165 2.72 -4.27 4.47
CA TYR A 165 1.90 -3.75 3.39
C TYR A 165 2.69 -2.76 2.53
N ALA A 166 2.43 -2.79 1.23
CA ALA A 166 2.96 -1.81 0.29
C ALA A 166 1.80 -1.00 -0.29
N LEU A 167 1.70 0.27 0.07
CA LEU A 167 0.71 1.20 -0.49
C LEU A 167 1.22 1.73 -1.82
N ASP A 168 0.56 1.33 -2.92
CA ASP A 168 0.89 1.72 -4.29
C ASP A 168 -0.38 2.15 -5.05
N PRO A 169 -1.00 3.27 -4.66
CA PRO A 169 -2.23 3.75 -5.28
C PRO A 169 -1.97 4.26 -6.70
N THR A 170 -2.97 4.07 -7.56
CA THR A 170 -2.95 4.65 -8.91
C THR A 170 -3.15 6.18 -8.85
N PRO A 171 -2.83 6.93 -9.91
CA PRO A 171 -3.15 8.35 -9.99
C PRO A 171 -4.65 8.65 -9.76
N TYR A 172 -5.54 7.79 -10.23
CA TYR A 172 -6.99 7.93 -10.05
C TYR A 172 -7.38 7.79 -8.57
N GLU A 173 -6.82 6.81 -7.89
CA GLU A 173 -7.07 6.60 -6.46
C GLU A 173 -6.51 7.74 -5.61
N ILE A 174 -5.32 8.27 -5.96
CA ILE A 174 -4.76 9.46 -5.30
C ILE A 174 -5.68 10.67 -5.52
N HIS A 175 -6.19 10.86 -6.74
CA HIS A 175 -7.08 11.95 -7.06
C HIS A 175 -8.39 11.86 -6.27
N ALA A 176 -8.99 10.67 -6.20
CA ALA A 176 -10.20 10.42 -5.41
C ALA A 176 -9.97 10.70 -3.91
N TYR A 177 -8.84 10.27 -3.35
CA TYR A 177 -8.49 10.54 -1.96
C TYR A 177 -8.26 12.02 -1.68
N VAL A 178 -7.61 12.73 -2.61
CA VAL A 178 -7.35 14.18 -2.50
C VAL A 178 -8.66 14.99 -2.56
N ALA A 179 -9.68 14.52 -3.28
CA ALA A 179 -10.99 15.17 -3.36
C ALA A 179 -11.65 15.38 -2.00
N GLU A 180 -11.33 14.58 -0.97
CA GLU A 180 -11.93 14.68 0.36
C GLU A 180 -11.50 15.92 1.14
N TRP A 181 -10.34 16.51 0.80
CA TRP A 181 -9.74 17.57 1.62
C TRP A 181 -9.09 18.74 0.84
N PHE A 182 -8.88 18.59 -0.45
CA PHE A 182 -8.18 19.63 -1.24
C PHE A 182 -9.14 20.75 -1.66
N TRP A 183 -8.70 21.98 -1.49
CA TRP A 183 -9.54 23.17 -1.56
C TRP A 183 -9.47 23.95 -2.89
N ASP A 184 -8.39 23.80 -3.70
CA ASP A 184 -8.23 24.53 -4.96
C ASP A 184 -8.84 23.78 -6.14
N GLN A 185 -10.09 24.11 -6.47
CA GLN A 185 -10.82 23.42 -7.52
C GLN A 185 -10.14 23.50 -8.89
N ALA A 186 -9.53 24.65 -9.25
CA ALA A 186 -8.90 24.81 -10.56
C ALA A 186 -7.66 23.88 -10.69
N VAL A 187 -6.89 23.72 -9.62
CA VAL A 187 -5.77 22.77 -9.60
C VAL A 187 -6.30 21.34 -9.63
N PHE A 188 -7.33 21.04 -8.87
CA PHE A 188 -7.95 19.72 -8.81
C PHE A 188 -8.46 19.28 -10.18
N ASP A 189 -9.25 20.10 -10.85
CA ASP A 189 -9.81 19.82 -12.17
C ASP A 189 -8.71 19.64 -13.23
N PHE A 190 -7.68 20.51 -13.20
CA PHE A 190 -6.56 20.41 -14.12
C PHE A 190 -5.80 19.09 -13.94
N VAL A 191 -5.51 18.70 -12.71
CA VAL A 191 -4.86 17.40 -12.43
C VAL A 191 -5.75 16.25 -12.89
N GLY A 192 -7.07 16.34 -12.63
CA GLY A 192 -8.07 15.36 -13.08
C GLY A 192 -8.03 15.10 -14.59
N GLN A 193 -7.86 16.15 -15.39
CA GLN A 193 -7.76 16.06 -16.85
C GLN A 193 -6.47 15.35 -17.32
N HIS A 194 -5.43 15.26 -16.49
CA HIS A 194 -4.13 14.72 -16.86
C HIS A 194 -3.77 13.42 -16.12
N LEU A 195 -4.71 12.80 -15.41
CA LEU A 195 -4.45 11.58 -14.62
C LEU A 195 -3.87 10.43 -15.44
N HIS A 196 -4.33 10.28 -16.67
CA HIS A 196 -3.92 9.21 -17.58
C HIS A 196 -2.46 9.34 -18.06
N HIS A 197 -1.88 10.53 -17.97
CA HIS A 197 -0.46 10.78 -18.22
C HIS A 197 0.34 10.96 -16.92
N ALA A 198 -0.32 10.91 -15.75
CA ALA A 198 0.32 11.23 -14.50
C ALA A 198 1.37 10.18 -14.10
N VAL A 199 2.58 10.65 -13.85
CA VAL A 199 3.68 9.87 -13.28
C VAL A 199 4.05 10.45 -11.91
N ASN A 200 4.38 9.59 -10.96
CA ASN A 200 4.78 10.02 -9.61
C ASN A 200 3.79 10.97 -8.92
N LEU A 201 2.51 10.92 -9.31
CA LEU A 201 1.49 11.72 -8.67
C LEU A 201 1.45 11.39 -7.17
N SER A 202 1.27 12.42 -6.34
CA SER A 202 1.20 12.30 -4.90
C SER A 202 0.30 13.41 -4.36
N CYS A 203 -0.20 13.30 -3.13
CA CYS A 203 -0.95 14.38 -2.48
C CYS A 203 -0.14 15.69 -2.44
N ARG A 204 1.19 15.58 -2.30
CA ARG A 204 2.11 16.73 -2.33
C ARG A 204 2.14 17.43 -3.69
N ALA A 205 1.84 16.73 -4.79
CA ALA A 205 1.81 17.34 -6.13
C ALA A 205 0.72 18.41 -6.24
N TYR A 206 -0.44 18.18 -5.61
CA TYR A 206 -1.54 19.15 -5.55
C TYR A 206 -1.16 20.38 -4.75
N ASN A 207 -0.55 20.19 -3.57
CA ASN A 207 -0.10 21.32 -2.76
C ASN A 207 1.00 22.13 -3.46
N ASN A 208 1.92 21.47 -4.18
CA ASN A 208 2.92 22.16 -4.97
C ASN A 208 2.29 23.00 -6.09
N ALA A 209 1.33 22.42 -6.83
CA ALA A 209 0.64 23.14 -7.90
C ALA A 209 -0.15 24.35 -7.36
N ALA A 210 -0.84 24.20 -6.23
CA ALA A 210 -1.52 25.30 -5.57
C ALA A 210 -0.56 26.38 -5.07
N GLY A 211 0.60 25.98 -4.52
CA GLY A 211 1.65 26.91 -4.12
C GLY A 211 2.22 27.70 -5.29
N TRP A 212 2.54 27.07 -6.41
CA TRP A 212 2.99 27.76 -7.63
C TRP A 212 1.92 28.70 -8.18
N LYS A 213 0.66 28.27 -8.19
CA LYS A 213 -0.47 29.11 -8.61
C LYS A 213 -0.61 30.34 -7.72
N ALA A 214 -0.54 30.19 -6.41
CA ALA A 214 -0.61 31.31 -5.47
C ALA A 214 0.56 32.29 -5.61
N ALA A 215 1.74 31.80 -6.02
CA ALA A 215 2.91 32.61 -6.33
C ALA A 215 2.85 33.31 -7.71
N GLY A 216 1.79 33.10 -8.50
CA GLY A 216 1.67 33.68 -9.86
C GLY A 216 2.57 33.00 -10.90
N GLU A 217 3.10 31.82 -10.60
CA GLU A 217 4.01 31.07 -11.48
C GLU A 217 3.21 30.30 -12.56
N PRO A 218 3.84 29.91 -13.69
CA PRO A 218 3.20 29.13 -14.74
C PRO A 218 2.99 27.67 -14.30
N TRP A 219 2.20 27.47 -13.28
CA TRP A 219 2.02 26.22 -12.53
C TRP A 219 1.55 25.04 -13.39
N HIS A 220 0.74 25.28 -14.44
CA HIS A 220 0.33 24.24 -15.38
C HIS A 220 1.54 23.61 -16.05
N ARG A 221 2.45 24.44 -16.57
CA ARG A 221 3.67 23.99 -17.22
C ARG A 221 4.58 23.23 -16.25
N TYR A 222 4.71 23.72 -15.01
CA TYR A 222 5.52 23.06 -13.99
C TYR A 222 4.93 21.73 -13.59
N PHE A 223 3.60 21.64 -13.45
CA PHE A 223 2.94 20.38 -13.16
C PHE A 223 3.15 19.36 -14.28
N LEU A 224 2.87 19.72 -15.54
CA LEU A 224 3.04 18.82 -16.68
C LEU A 224 4.47 18.32 -16.79
N ALA A 225 5.45 19.21 -16.73
CA ALA A 225 6.86 18.83 -16.84
C ALA A 225 7.34 17.89 -15.73
N ARG A 226 6.73 17.95 -14.55
CA ARG A 226 7.18 17.20 -13.37
C ARG A 226 6.40 15.91 -13.10
N TYR A 227 5.11 15.90 -13.42
CA TYR A 227 4.19 14.86 -12.99
C TYR A 227 3.47 14.14 -14.13
N THR A 228 3.78 14.44 -15.38
CA THR A 228 3.20 13.74 -16.53
C THR A 228 4.25 13.11 -17.42
N ASP A 229 3.84 12.04 -18.10
CA ASP A 229 4.60 11.36 -19.15
C ASP A 229 3.61 11.06 -20.29
N GLU A 230 4.03 11.32 -21.52
CA GLU A 230 3.22 11.11 -22.72
C GLU A 230 3.38 9.70 -23.31
N ASP A 231 4.18 8.81 -22.68
CA ASP A 231 4.34 7.43 -23.18
C ASP A 231 3.02 6.64 -23.08
N PRO A 232 2.44 6.24 -24.22
CA PRO A 232 1.18 5.47 -24.23
C PRO A 232 1.26 4.14 -23.44
N LYS A 233 2.44 3.56 -23.29
CA LYS A 233 2.64 2.34 -22.47
C LYS A 233 2.39 2.61 -21.00
N TRP A 234 2.76 3.80 -20.52
CA TRP A 234 2.43 4.22 -19.16
C TRP A 234 0.92 4.26 -18.94
N THR A 235 0.16 4.80 -19.89
CA THR A 235 -1.30 4.83 -19.83
C THR A 235 -1.90 3.42 -19.74
N VAL A 236 -1.35 2.46 -20.50
CA VAL A 236 -1.78 1.04 -20.39
C VAL A 236 -1.49 0.49 -19.00
N GLN A 237 -0.30 0.73 -18.46
CA GLN A 237 0.09 0.27 -17.13
C GLN A 237 -0.83 0.83 -16.05
N GLN A 238 -1.18 2.12 -16.12
CA GLN A 238 -2.11 2.75 -15.19
C GLN A 238 -3.51 2.13 -15.30
N ALA A 239 -4.05 1.97 -16.51
CA ALA A 239 -5.37 1.39 -16.72
C ALA A 239 -5.45 -0.08 -16.23
N GLU A 240 -4.39 -0.88 -16.39
CA GLU A 240 -4.37 -2.26 -15.90
C GLU A 240 -4.28 -2.35 -14.38
N ASN A 241 -3.63 -1.38 -13.74
CA ASN A 241 -3.46 -1.33 -12.28
C ASN A 241 -4.59 -0.59 -11.56
N ASP A 242 -5.49 0.08 -12.28
CA ASP A 242 -6.60 0.82 -11.68
C ASP A 242 -7.72 -0.12 -11.23
N PRO A 243 -7.96 -0.27 -9.93
CA PRO A 243 -8.99 -1.16 -9.41
C PRO A 243 -10.42 -0.67 -9.70
N SER A 244 -10.61 0.58 -10.10
CA SER A 244 -11.92 1.11 -10.50
C SER A 244 -12.34 0.67 -11.91
N LEU A 245 -11.37 0.24 -12.74
CA LEU A 245 -11.60 -0.23 -14.10
C LEU A 245 -11.73 -1.75 -14.13
N GLU A 246 -12.90 -2.26 -13.73
CA GLU A 246 -13.15 -3.69 -13.58
C GLU A 246 -13.13 -4.47 -14.89
N SER A 247 -13.49 -3.84 -16.01
CA SER A 247 -13.58 -4.51 -17.30
C SER A 247 -12.46 -4.11 -18.26
N THR A 248 -12.04 -5.05 -19.12
CA THR A 248 -11.09 -4.76 -20.19
C THR A 248 -11.59 -3.66 -21.13
N GLU A 249 -12.91 -3.60 -21.38
CA GLU A 249 -13.51 -2.56 -22.23
C GLU A 249 -13.39 -1.17 -21.58
N ALA A 250 -13.58 -1.05 -20.27
CA ALA A 250 -13.37 0.20 -19.55
C ALA A 250 -11.92 0.67 -19.68
N LYS A 251 -10.96 -0.24 -19.48
CA LYS A 251 -9.52 0.03 -19.63
C LYS A 251 -9.15 0.50 -21.04
N VAL A 252 -9.66 -0.18 -22.05
CA VAL A 252 -9.46 0.19 -23.47
C VAL A 252 -10.10 1.55 -23.78
N THR A 253 -11.27 1.83 -23.22
CA THR A 253 -11.96 3.12 -23.41
C THR A 253 -11.13 4.26 -22.85
N VAL A 254 -10.61 4.12 -21.62
CA VAL A 254 -9.71 5.12 -20.99
C VAL A 254 -8.46 5.31 -21.86
N PHE A 255 -7.82 4.23 -22.29
CA PHE A 255 -6.64 4.31 -23.15
C PHE A 255 -6.91 5.03 -24.46
N LYS A 256 -8.00 4.71 -25.14
CA LYS A 256 -8.40 5.38 -26.40
C LYS A 256 -8.68 6.86 -26.20
N ALA A 257 -9.38 7.21 -25.13
CA ALA A 257 -9.68 8.60 -24.81
C ALA A 257 -8.40 9.40 -24.51
N ALA A 258 -7.44 8.79 -23.79
CA ALA A 258 -6.21 9.41 -23.38
C ALA A 258 -5.19 9.58 -24.51
N THR A 259 -5.04 8.55 -25.37
CA THR A 259 -3.93 8.49 -26.34
C THR A 259 -4.39 8.69 -27.79
N GLY A 260 -5.66 8.60 -28.08
CA GLY A 260 -6.20 8.53 -29.45
C GLY A 260 -5.85 7.24 -30.21
N LEU A 261 -5.12 6.33 -29.59
CA LEU A 261 -4.64 5.10 -30.23
C LEU A 261 -5.72 3.99 -30.27
N SER A 262 -5.50 2.98 -31.11
CA SER A 262 -6.46 1.92 -31.32
C SER A 262 -6.50 0.89 -30.20
N ARG A 263 -7.62 0.14 -30.10
CA ARG A 263 -7.74 -1.05 -29.25
C ARG A 263 -6.60 -2.07 -29.48
N LYS A 264 -6.21 -2.29 -30.74
CA LYS A 264 -5.12 -3.19 -31.10
C LYS A 264 -3.80 -2.73 -30.46
N THR A 265 -3.53 -1.44 -30.51
CA THR A 265 -2.33 -0.84 -29.91
C THR A 265 -2.30 -1.04 -28.39
N TYR A 266 -3.46 -0.90 -27.73
CA TYR A 266 -3.58 -1.19 -26.30
C TYR A 266 -3.10 -2.61 -25.97
N PHE A 267 -3.61 -3.63 -26.67
CA PHE A 267 -3.22 -5.03 -26.42
C PHE A 267 -1.76 -5.31 -26.77
N ASN A 268 -1.22 -4.68 -27.80
CA ASN A 268 0.20 -4.79 -28.14
C ASN A 268 1.06 -4.29 -26.98
N TYR A 269 0.81 -3.08 -26.48
CA TYR A 269 1.55 -2.51 -25.35
C TYR A 269 1.34 -3.30 -24.05
N ARG A 270 0.13 -3.77 -23.79
CA ARG A 270 -0.16 -4.65 -22.66
C ARG A 270 0.69 -5.92 -22.68
N ASN A 271 0.80 -6.56 -23.84
CA ASN A 271 1.61 -7.77 -24.01
C ASN A 271 3.11 -7.47 -23.88
N GLU A 272 3.58 -6.36 -24.43
CA GLU A 272 4.98 -5.92 -24.27
C GLU A 272 5.34 -5.66 -22.80
N LEU A 273 4.48 -4.97 -22.06
CA LEU A 273 4.66 -4.69 -20.64
C LEU A 273 4.66 -5.99 -19.80
N ALA A 274 3.78 -6.94 -20.13
CA ALA A 274 3.75 -8.24 -19.48
C ALA A 274 5.00 -9.07 -19.77
N TYR A 275 5.46 -9.08 -21.02
CA TYR A 275 6.69 -9.76 -21.41
C TYR A 275 7.92 -9.17 -20.72
N ALA A 276 7.93 -7.84 -20.56
CA ALA A 276 8.98 -7.12 -19.81
C ALA A 276 8.89 -7.29 -18.28
N GLY A 277 7.91 -8.05 -17.76
CA GLY A 277 7.68 -8.20 -16.33
C GLY A 277 7.23 -6.93 -15.62
N GLN A 278 6.71 -5.95 -16.36
CA GLN A 278 6.23 -4.67 -15.84
C GLN A 278 4.72 -4.67 -15.55
N LEU A 279 4.03 -5.71 -15.97
CA LEU A 279 2.60 -5.91 -15.77
C LEU A 279 2.32 -7.38 -15.45
N GLU A 280 1.66 -7.66 -14.35
CA GLU A 280 1.20 -9.00 -14.00
C GLU A 280 -0.18 -9.23 -14.63
N ILE A 281 -0.24 -10.03 -15.71
CA ILE A 281 -1.50 -10.43 -16.30
C ILE A 281 -1.96 -11.72 -15.62
N VAL A 282 -2.94 -11.61 -14.73
CA VAL A 282 -3.65 -12.78 -14.21
C VAL A 282 -4.47 -13.35 -15.36
N ARG A 283 -3.94 -14.36 -16.03
CA ARG A 283 -4.73 -15.14 -17.01
C ARG A 283 -5.67 -16.03 -16.22
N PRO A 284 -6.99 -16.01 -16.50
CA PRO A 284 -7.86 -17.03 -15.95
C PRO A 284 -7.29 -18.41 -16.31
N PRO A 285 -7.35 -19.38 -15.40
CA PRO A 285 -6.84 -20.72 -15.66
C PRO A 285 -7.45 -21.19 -16.99
N ARG A 286 -6.61 -21.60 -17.95
CA ARG A 286 -7.07 -22.29 -19.14
C ARG A 286 -7.73 -23.57 -18.63
N ILE A 287 -9.04 -23.64 -18.74
CA ILE A 287 -9.74 -24.91 -18.62
C ILE A 287 -9.26 -25.73 -19.83
N GLU A 288 -8.24 -26.57 -19.61
CA GLU A 288 -7.90 -27.60 -20.59
C GLU A 288 -9.09 -28.53 -20.64
N VAL A 289 -9.94 -28.32 -21.63
CA VAL A 289 -10.94 -29.33 -22.01
C VAL A 289 -10.13 -30.48 -22.61
N ARG A 290 -9.62 -31.37 -21.75
CA ARG A 290 -9.09 -32.66 -22.19
C ARG A 290 -10.27 -33.50 -22.65
N GLY A 291 -10.40 -33.64 -23.91
CA GLY A 291 -11.35 -34.57 -24.52
C GLY A 291 -12.19 -33.89 -25.60
N THR A 292 -11.87 -34.15 -26.84
CA THR A 292 -12.80 -34.01 -27.96
C THR A 292 -13.96 -34.95 -27.72
N LEU A 293 -14.98 -34.50 -26.98
CA LEU A 293 -16.28 -35.14 -27.08
C LEU A 293 -16.86 -34.79 -28.45
N PRO A 294 -17.33 -35.76 -29.21
CA PRO A 294 -17.98 -35.48 -30.48
C PRO A 294 -19.18 -34.56 -30.18
N VAL A 295 -19.28 -33.48 -30.93
CA VAL A 295 -20.42 -32.56 -30.87
C VAL A 295 -21.64 -33.37 -31.34
N ARG A 296 -22.35 -34.00 -30.39
CA ARG A 296 -23.73 -34.39 -30.60
C ARG A 296 -24.54 -33.12 -30.48
N ASN A 297 -25.28 -32.80 -31.55
CA ASN A 297 -26.32 -31.78 -31.51
C ASN A 297 -27.28 -32.12 -30.39
N LEU A 298 -27.04 -31.58 -29.20
CA LEU A 298 -27.99 -31.60 -28.08
C LEU A 298 -28.98 -30.50 -28.36
N ASP A 299 -30.20 -30.91 -28.70
CA ASP A 299 -31.36 -30.06 -28.86
C ASP A 299 -31.57 -29.25 -27.56
N ARG A 300 -31.93 -27.99 -27.75
CA ARG A 300 -32.13 -27.00 -26.64
C ARG A 300 -33.12 -27.47 -25.57
N LYS A 301 -34.00 -28.44 -25.91
CA LYS A 301 -34.92 -29.08 -24.99
C LYS A 301 -34.24 -29.97 -23.96
N SER A 302 -33.21 -30.72 -24.35
CA SER A 302 -32.47 -31.63 -23.48
C SER A 302 -31.64 -30.90 -22.39
N LEU A 303 -31.22 -29.66 -22.66
CA LEU A 303 -30.47 -28.82 -21.68
C LEU A 303 -31.40 -28.25 -20.61
N ILE A 304 -32.66 -27.99 -20.95
CA ILE A 304 -33.66 -27.46 -19.98
C ILE A 304 -34.14 -28.58 -19.04
N GLU A 305 -34.25 -29.79 -19.52
CA GLU A 305 -34.65 -30.95 -18.70
C GLU A 305 -33.54 -31.41 -17.75
N ALA A 306 -32.26 -31.31 -18.13
CA ALA A 306 -31.13 -31.61 -17.25
C ALA A 306 -31.01 -30.61 -16.08
N ALA A 307 -31.28 -29.33 -16.32
CA ALA A 307 -31.26 -28.29 -15.28
C ALA A 307 -32.43 -28.39 -14.28
N ALA A 308 -33.51 -29.09 -14.63
CA ALA A 308 -34.67 -29.26 -13.74
C ALA A 308 -34.52 -30.42 -12.76
N HIS A 309 -33.54 -31.31 -12.93
CA HIS A 309 -33.30 -32.47 -12.06
C HIS A 309 -32.24 -32.29 -10.96
N GLU A 310 -31.46 -31.22 -10.98
CA GLU A 310 -30.57 -30.86 -9.86
C GLU A 310 -31.32 -30.03 -8.79
N ARG A 311 -32.26 -30.67 -8.10
CA ARG A 311 -32.78 -30.12 -6.85
C ARG A 311 -31.85 -30.44 -5.69
N LEU A 312 -31.38 -29.38 -5.03
CA LEU A 312 -30.64 -29.39 -3.78
C LEU A 312 -31.23 -30.36 -2.73
N PRO A 313 -30.40 -31.07 -1.96
CA PRO A 313 -30.87 -31.87 -0.86
C PRO A 313 -31.45 -30.96 0.24
N SER A 314 -32.62 -31.34 0.72
CA SER A 314 -33.35 -30.71 1.82
C SER A 314 -32.56 -30.76 3.13
N ALA A 315 -32.57 -29.65 3.87
CA ALA A 315 -31.99 -29.52 5.20
C ALA A 315 -32.56 -30.57 6.21
N PRO A 316 -31.74 -31.05 7.16
CA PRO A 316 -32.19 -31.96 8.19
C PRO A 316 -33.17 -31.27 9.12
N LYS A 317 -34.28 -31.98 9.47
CA LYS A 317 -35.24 -31.56 10.48
C LYS A 317 -34.61 -31.71 11.85
N GLU A 318 -34.65 -30.64 12.64
CA GLU A 318 -34.43 -30.69 14.10
C GLU A 318 -35.52 -31.54 14.74
N GLU A 319 -35.11 -32.58 15.44
CA GLU A 319 -35.98 -33.31 16.39
C GLU A 319 -35.93 -32.61 17.77
N GLN A 320 -37.09 -32.50 18.33
CA GLN A 320 -37.38 -31.95 19.67
C GLN A 320 -36.77 -32.78 20.79
#